data_1d5b19a9d0dba890ed427b2e3e25e8b7
#
_entry.id   1d5b19a9d0dba890ed427b2e3e25e8b7
#
_cell.length_a   1.000
_cell.length_b   1.000
_cell.length_c   1.000
_cell.angle_alpha   90.00
_cell.angle_beta   90.00
_cell.angle_gamma   90.00
#
_symmetry.space_group_name_H-M   'P 1'
#
loop_
_entity.id
_entity.type
_entity.pdbx_description
1 polymer ?
#
loop_
_entity_poly.entity_id
_entity_poly.type
_entity_poly.pdbx_seq_one_letter_code
_entity_poly.pdbx_strand_id
1 'polypeptide(L)'
;MSTDTTIAPAGPTLQHFTLDDLAAYTAEQAFGPTASPDFRVFYVGRDDVHGVLMHLYTRVSLSVKMNMFGYDDAALNGVLMGLVQDPSVMVQVTLDKSQSGGAHEKAILSSDMAQDAKGCANDFAVGESATSQISHTKGGVLDGIVAFEGSTNWSSSGEGTGINLTAAKQNPGFKAQNNTLAVYVNPYEIAKFAARLDYEHAVATAQPQPSFTAAAAAPATPPGS
;
A
#
# COMPACT_ATOMS: atom_id res chain seq x y z
N MET A 1 35.91 -18.59 24.67
CA MET A 1 34.76 -17.71 24.93
C MET A 1 33.89 -17.75 23.70
N SER A 2 32.79 -18.49 23.77
CA SER A 2 31.82 -18.60 22.67
C SER A 2 30.88 -17.42 22.82
N THR A 3 30.90 -16.48 21.87
CA THR A 3 29.89 -15.42 21.80
C THR A 3 28.64 -16.03 21.18
N ASP A 4 27.72 -16.41 22.03
CA ASP A 4 26.36 -16.83 21.64
C ASP A 4 25.64 -15.57 21.12
N THR A 5 25.69 -15.39 19.81
CA THR A 5 24.94 -14.30 19.15
C THR A 5 23.49 -14.77 19.05
N THR A 6 22.71 -14.47 20.07
CA THR A 6 21.26 -14.69 20.04
C THR A 6 20.69 -13.76 18.95
N ILE A 7 20.44 -14.33 17.77
CA ILE A 7 19.72 -13.64 16.69
C ILE A 7 18.31 -13.38 17.25
N ALA A 8 17.92 -12.13 17.37
CA ALA A 8 16.55 -11.78 17.71
C ALA A 8 15.60 -12.45 16.69
N PRO A 9 14.47 -13.01 17.13
CA PRO A 9 13.52 -13.59 16.20
C PRO A 9 13.11 -12.55 15.17
N ALA A 10 13.20 -12.91 13.89
CA ALA A 10 12.72 -12.05 12.82
C ALA A 10 11.27 -11.65 13.10
N GLY A 11 10.96 -10.36 12.97
CA GLY A 11 9.59 -9.87 13.10
C GLY A 11 8.62 -10.57 12.12
N PRO A 12 7.31 -10.37 12.26
CA PRO A 12 6.34 -10.96 11.36
C PRO A 12 6.59 -10.52 9.92
N THR A 13 6.72 -11.48 8.99
CA THR A 13 6.95 -11.25 7.56
C THR A 13 5.81 -11.85 6.75
N LEU A 14 5.63 -11.39 5.50
CA LEU A 14 4.66 -12.00 4.58
C LEU A 14 5.00 -13.47 4.26
N GLN A 15 6.23 -13.91 4.39
CA GLN A 15 6.62 -15.31 4.17
C GLN A 15 5.90 -16.30 5.12
N HIS A 16 5.43 -15.82 6.26
CA HIS A 16 4.65 -16.61 7.22
C HIS A 16 3.16 -16.24 7.23
N PHE A 17 2.73 -15.43 6.26
CA PHE A 17 1.36 -14.97 6.12
C PHE A 17 0.46 -16.08 5.55
N THR A 18 -0.74 -16.18 6.10
CA THR A 18 -1.86 -16.93 5.52
C THR A 18 -3.08 -16.03 5.38
N LEU A 19 -4.00 -16.35 4.47
CA LEU A 19 -5.25 -15.58 4.35
C LEU A 19 -6.09 -15.63 5.62
N ASP A 20 -5.92 -16.64 6.46
CA ASP A 20 -6.63 -16.77 7.74
C ASP A 20 -6.17 -15.73 8.78
N ASP A 21 -4.97 -15.18 8.65
CA ASP A 21 -4.48 -14.06 9.47
C ASP A 21 -5.37 -12.81 9.32
N LEU A 22 -6.10 -12.71 8.21
CA LEU A 22 -7.00 -11.59 7.95
C LEU A 22 -8.40 -11.76 8.57
N ALA A 23 -8.69 -12.88 9.21
CA ALA A 23 -10.00 -13.13 9.82
C ALA A 23 -10.39 -12.06 10.86
N ALA A 24 -9.42 -11.58 11.63
CA ALA A 24 -9.62 -10.54 12.65
C ALA A 24 -10.18 -9.21 12.10
N TYR A 25 -10.06 -8.98 10.80
CA TYR A 25 -10.51 -7.75 10.11
C TYR A 25 -11.90 -7.90 9.48
N THR A 26 -12.52 -9.08 9.54
CA THR A 26 -13.89 -9.29 9.10
C THR A 26 -14.88 -8.94 10.20
N ALA A 27 -16.12 -8.59 9.82
CA ALA A 27 -17.18 -8.33 10.79
C ALA A 27 -17.47 -9.53 11.71
N GLU A 28 -17.31 -10.75 11.18
CA GLU A 28 -17.50 -12.00 11.91
C GLU A 28 -16.25 -12.45 12.68
N GLN A 29 -15.11 -11.82 12.48
CA GLN A 29 -13.79 -12.21 13.02
C GLN A 29 -13.43 -13.66 12.74
N ALA A 30 -13.96 -14.22 11.65
CA ALA A 30 -13.75 -15.60 11.22
C ALA A 30 -14.04 -15.76 9.74
N PHE A 31 -13.47 -16.79 9.11
CA PHE A 31 -13.89 -17.28 7.82
C PHE A 31 -14.66 -18.58 7.95
N GLY A 32 -15.64 -18.79 7.07
CA GLY A 32 -16.40 -20.04 7.03
C GLY A 32 -15.54 -21.24 6.60
N PRO A 33 -15.92 -22.46 6.96
CA PRO A 33 -15.14 -23.68 6.67
C PRO A 33 -14.99 -23.99 5.18
N THR A 34 -15.80 -23.37 4.33
CA THR A 34 -15.74 -23.48 2.86
C THR A 34 -15.09 -22.28 2.18
N ALA A 35 -14.44 -21.41 2.95
CA ALA A 35 -13.70 -20.29 2.38
C ALA A 35 -12.59 -20.79 1.45
N SER A 36 -12.36 -20.09 0.33
CA SER A 36 -11.29 -20.44 -0.60
C SER A 36 -9.93 -20.45 0.11
N PRO A 37 -9.01 -21.38 -0.18
CA PRO A 37 -7.68 -21.39 0.41
C PRO A 37 -6.79 -20.23 -0.08
N ASP A 38 -7.11 -19.62 -1.22
CA ASP A 38 -6.24 -18.67 -1.92
C ASP A 38 -6.88 -17.31 -2.26
N PHE A 39 -8.10 -17.05 -1.74
CA PHE A 39 -8.85 -15.82 -2.07
C PHE A 39 -9.75 -15.35 -0.91
N ARG A 40 -9.75 -14.03 -0.63
CA ARG A 40 -10.66 -13.35 0.32
C ARG A 40 -11.17 -12.05 -0.29
N VAL A 41 -12.40 -11.65 0.07
CA VAL A 41 -12.97 -10.34 -0.27
C VAL A 41 -13.45 -9.66 1.00
N PHE A 42 -13.15 -8.38 1.11
CA PHE A 42 -13.54 -7.50 2.20
C PHE A 42 -14.41 -6.37 1.65
N TYR A 43 -15.37 -5.92 2.44
CA TYR A 43 -16.34 -4.89 2.07
C TYR A 43 -16.20 -3.69 2.99
N VAL A 44 -15.85 -2.54 2.42
CA VAL A 44 -15.74 -1.28 3.17
C VAL A 44 -17.08 -0.94 3.84
N GLY A 45 -17.02 -0.52 5.10
CA GLY A 45 -18.22 -0.26 5.91
C GLY A 45 -18.77 -1.48 6.65
N ARG A 46 -18.31 -2.69 6.31
CA ARG A 46 -18.59 -3.93 7.01
C ARG A 46 -17.34 -4.52 7.67
N ASP A 47 -16.25 -4.57 6.93
CA ASP A 47 -14.97 -5.14 7.35
C ASP A 47 -13.94 -4.02 7.56
N ASP A 48 -12.91 -4.27 8.35
CA ASP A 48 -11.81 -3.33 8.56
C ASP A 48 -10.79 -3.42 7.42
N VAL A 49 -11.14 -2.83 6.28
CA VAL A 49 -10.31 -2.83 5.06
C VAL A 49 -9.00 -2.09 5.29
N HIS A 50 -9.01 -1.00 6.07
CA HIS A 50 -7.79 -0.29 6.45
C HIS A 50 -6.85 -1.21 7.25
N GLY A 51 -7.40 -1.93 8.24
CA GLY A 51 -6.65 -2.91 9.02
C GLY A 51 -6.05 -4.02 8.16
N VAL A 52 -6.77 -4.52 7.13
CA VAL A 52 -6.24 -5.49 6.16
C VAL A 52 -5.02 -4.91 5.44
N LEU A 53 -5.12 -3.70 4.87
CA LEU A 53 -4.01 -3.06 4.16
C LEU A 53 -2.82 -2.82 5.08
N MET A 54 -3.04 -2.30 6.27
CA MET A 54 -2.00 -2.11 7.30
C MET A 54 -1.33 -3.43 7.68
N HIS A 55 -2.12 -4.51 7.84
CA HIS A 55 -1.58 -5.85 8.13
C HIS A 55 -0.63 -6.34 7.03
N LEU A 56 -1.01 -6.16 5.78
CA LEU A 56 -0.20 -6.57 4.63
C LEU A 56 1.09 -5.73 4.53
N TYR A 57 0.97 -4.41 4.49
CA TYR A 57 2.10 -3.52 4.24
C TYR A 57 3.15 -3.52 5.35
N THR A 58 2.74 -3.65 6.62
CA THR A 58 3.68 -3.72 7.76
C THR A 58 4.50 -5.00 7.81
N ARG A 59 4.21 -5.99 6.96
CA ARG A 59 4.91 -7.28 6.85
C ARG A 59 5.76 -7.43 5.60
N VAL A 60 5.75 -6.44 4.72
CA VAL A 60 6.60 -6.43 3.53
C VAL A 60 8.06 -6.46 3.94
N SER A 61 8.85 -7.30 3.26
CA SER A 61 10.28 -7.47 3.53
C SER A 61 11.16 -7.50 2.28
N LEU A 62 10.58 -7.63 1.09
CA LEU A 62 11.32 -7.77 -0.16
C LEU A 62 10.89 -6.75 -1.22
N SER A 63 9.58 -6.63 -1.48
CA SER A 63 9.14 -5.78 -2.58
C SER A 63 7.69 -5.32 -2.47
N VAL A 64 7.44 -4.14 -3.02
CA VAL A 64 6.12 -3.59 -3.31
C VAL A 64 6.03 -3.25 -4.79
N LYS A 65 4.99 -3.73 -5.47
CA LYS A 65 4.51 -3.19 -6.74
C LYS A 65 3.09 -2.70 -6.55
N MET A 66 2.82 -1.45 -6.82
CA MET A 66 1.52 -0.85 -6.58
C MET A 66 1.13 0.14 -7.68
N ASN A 67 -0.14 0.13 -8.06
CA ASN A 67 -0.78 1.23 -8.77
C ASN A 67 -1.98 1.70 -7.96
N MET A 68 -2.07 3.01 -7.70
CA MET A 68 -3.11 3.60 -6.86
C MET A 68 -3.65 4.89 -7.48
N PHE A 69 -4.96 4.91 -7.70
CA PHE A 69 -5.64 6.09 -8.22
C PHE A 69 -5.73 7.21 -7.16
N GLY A 70 -6.37 6.95 -6.03
CA GLY A 70 -6.52 7.94 -4.95
C GLY A 70 -5.65 7.56 -3.76
N TYR A 71 -4.72 8.44 -3.39
CA TYR A 71 -3.68 8.19 -2.40
C TYR A 71 -3.64 9.30 -1.35
N ASP A 72 -4.43 9.17 -0.29
CA ASP A 72 -4.58 10.19 0.76
C ASP A 72 -4.76 9.58 2.17
N ASP A 73 -4.14 8.41 2.44
CA ASP A 73 -4.09 7.84 3.79
C ASP A 73 -2.72 8.06 4.44
N ALA A 74 -2.70 8.81 5.54
CA ALA A 74 -1.45 9.16 6.23
C ALA A 74 -0.77 7.95 6.90
N ALA A 75 -1.53 6.97 7.39
CA ALA A 75 -0.98 5.81 8.09
C ALA A 75 -0.34 4.84 7.09
N LEU A 76 -1.04 4.51 6.00
CA LEU A 76 -0.50 3.69 4.91
C LEU A 76 0.68 4.38 4.23
N ASN A 77 0.60 5.71 4.01
CA ASN A 77 1.74 6.48 3.51
C ASN A 77 2.94 6.37 4.45
N GLY A 78 2.74 6.48 5.76
CA GLY A 78 3.83 6.33 6.73
C GLY A 78 4.54 4.98 6.65
N VAL A 79 3.79 3.88 6.48
CA VAL A 79 4.37 2.54 6.28
C VAL A 79 5.11 2.47 4.95
N LEU A 80 4.51 2.93 3.85
CA LEU A 80 5.15 2.90 2.54
C LEU A 80 6.43 3.73 2.50
N MET A 81 6.45 4.91 3.15
CA MET A 81 7.66 5.72 3.30
C MET A 81 8.77 5.00 4.08
N GLY A 82 8.41 4.22 5.09
CA GLY A 82 9.37 3.36 5.79
C GLY A 82 9.99 2.31 4.86
N LEU A 83 9.18 1.68 4.02
CA LEU A 83 9.64 0.69 3.01
C LEU A 83 10.53 1.34 1.94
N VAL A 84 10.17 2.55 1.47
CA VAL A 84 11.01 3.32 0.51
C VAL A 84 12.37 3.64 1.09
N GLN A 85 12.48 3.86 2.39
CA GLN A 85 13.74 4.16 3.08
C GLN A 85 14.57 2.92 3.39
N ASP A 86 13.99 1.73 3.34
CA ASP A 86 14.70 0.47 3.57
C ASP A 86 15.44 0.04 2.30
N PRO A 87 16.78 0.02 2.28
CA PRO A 87 17.55 -0.33 1.09
C PRO A 87 17.44 -1.80 0.68
N SER A 88 16.84 -2.66 1.50
CA SER A 88 16.58 -4.06 1.19
C SER A 88 15.25 -4.31 0.50
N VAL A 89 14.37 -3.30 0.44
CA VAL A 89 13.03 -3.41 -0.15
C VAL A 89 12.96 -2.67 -1.48
N MET A 90 12.56 -3.37 -2.52
CA MET A 90 12.30 -2.78 -3.84
C MET A 90 10.86 -2.24 -3.86
N VAL A 91 10.70 -0.95 -4.17
CA VAL A 91 9.39 -0.30 -4.21
C VAL A 91 9.13 0.31 -5.59
N GLN A 92 8.09 -0.17 -6.27
CA GLN A 92 7.58 0.36 -7.54
C GLN A 92 6.16 0.89 -7.31
N VAL A 93 5.93 2.18 -7.56
CA VAL A 93 4.62 2.81 -7.40
C VAL A 93 4.23 3.58 -8.65
N THR A 94 3.00 3.36 -9.10
CA THR A 94 2.38 4.16 -10.15
C THR A 94 1.21 4.93 -9.56
N LEU A 95 1.18 6.25 -9.76
CA LEU A 95 0.11 7.13 -9.32
C LEU A 95 -0.59 7.75 -10.52
N ASP A 96 -1.89 7.99 -10.40
CA ASP A 96 -2.65 8.67 -11.45
C ASP A 96 -2.29 10.15 -11.51
N LYS A 97 -2.10 10.66 -12.71
CA LYS A 97 -1.70 12.05 -12.96
C LYS A 97 -2.71 13.08 -12.42
N SER A 98 -4.00 12.77 -12.45
CA SER A 98 -5.03 13.69 -11.95
C SER A 98 -5.05 13.82 -10.43
N GLN A 99 -4.47 12.82 -9.71
CA GLN A 99 -4.43 12.76 -8.26
C GLN A 99 -3.05 13.14 -7.68
N SER A 100 -2.01 13.22 -8.49
CA SER A 100 -0.61 13.41 -8.06
C SER A 100 -0.31 14.76 -7.38
N GLY A 101 -1.29 15.61 -7.22
CA GLY A 101 -1.19 16.91 -6.53
C GLY A 101 -1.36 16.85 -5.01
N GLY A 102 -1.75 15.72 -4.44
CA GLY A 102 -1.98 15.53 -3.02
C GLY A 102 -0.71 15.63 -2.17
N ALA A 103 -0.88 15.82 -0.87
CA ALA A 103 0.25 15.99 0.06
C ALA A 103 1.08 14.71 0.19
N HIS A 104 0.42 13.56 0.26
CA HIS A 104 1.08 12.26 0.44
C HIS A 104 1.75 11.79 -0.86
N GLU A 105 1.11 11.99 -2.03
CA GLU A 105 1.74 11.72 -3.32
C GLU A 105 3.01 12.55 -3.52
N LYS A 106 2.99 13.83 -3.18
CA LYS A 106 4.17 14.68 -3.24
C LYS A 106 5.26 14.23 -2.28
N ALA A 107 4.90 13.79 -1.08
CA ALA A 107 5.87 13.32 -0.09
C ALA A 107 6.61 12.06 -0.60
N ILE A 108 5.88 11.08 -1.13
CA ILE A 108 6.47 9.84 -1.62
C ILE A 108 7.34 10.07 -2.87
N LEU A 109 6.86 10.87 -3.83
CA LEU A 109 7.60 11.20 -5.04
C LEU A 109 8.89 11.98 -4.73
N SER A 110 8.86 12.90 -3.75
CA SER A 110 10.05 13.60 -3.28
C SER A 110 11.04 12.68 -2.58
N SER A 111 10.57 11.64 -1.89
CA SER A 111 11.39 10.62 -1.26
C SER A 111 12.09 9.72 -2.26
N ASP A 112 11.41 9.34 -3.33
CA ASP A 112 11.99 8.56 -4.41
C ASP A 112 13.17 9.31 -5.04
N MET A 113 12.98 10.57 -5.42
CA MET A 113 14.06 11.41 -5.97
C MET A 113 15.28 11.49 -5.01
N ALA A 114 15.05 11.55 -3.71
CA ALA A 114 16.13 11.54 -2.71
C ALA A 114 16.81 10.17 -2.60
N GLN A 115 16.09 9.10 -2.81
CA GLN A 115 16.59 7.72 -2.80
C GLN A 115 17.38 7.38 -4.05
N ASP A 116 16.92 7.80 -5.22
CA ASP A 116 17.64 7.65 -6.50
C ASP A 116 19.03 8.29 -6.43
N ALA A 117 19.15 9.46 -5.80
CA ALA A 117 20.42 10.11 -5.55
C ALA A 117 21.39 9.26 -4.68
N LYS A 118 20.86 8.28 -3.93
CA LYS A 118 21.62 7.32 -3.10
C LYS A 118 21.81 5.96 -3.77
N GLY A 119 21.29 5.76 -4.99
CA GLY A 119 21.36 4.49 -5.72
C GLY A 119 20.43 3.40 -5.16
N CYS A 120 19.30 3.77 -4.59
CA CYS A 120 18.29 2.82 -4.14
C CYS A 120 17.42 2.29 -5.30
N ALA A 121 16.83 1.10 -5.13
CA ALA A 121 16.05 0.40 -6.16
C ALA A 121 14.56 0.78 -6.17
N ASN A 122 14.22 2.01 -5.80
CA ASN A 122 12.84 2.49 -5.83
C ASN A 122 12.52 3.16 -7.16
N ASP A 123 11.31 2.97 -7.65
CA ASP A 123 10.84 3.51 -8.92
C ASP A 123 9.40 4.01 -8.81
N PHE A 124 9.23 5.31 -9.02
CA PHE A 124 7.94 5.99 -8.93
C PHE A 124 7.59 6.66 -10.25
N ALA A 125 6.39 6.44 -10.74
CA ALA A 125 5.88 7.05 -11.95
C ALA A 125 4.51 7.66 -11.73
N VAL A 126 4.26 8.77 -12.42
CA VAL A 126 2.95 9.43 -12.49
C VAL A 126 2.50 9.42 -13.95
N GLY A 127 1.29 8.91 -14.20
CA GLY A 127 0.83 8.83 -15.57
C GLY A 127 -0.66 8.58 -15.74
N GLU A 128 -1.04 8.56 -16.99
CA GLU A 128 -2.34 8.16 -17.49
C GLU A 128 -2.24 6.76 -18.11
N SER A 129 -3.37 6.13 -18.41
CA SER A 129 -3.38 4.87 -19.16
C SER A 129 -2.81 5.04 -20.57
N ALA A 130 -2.50 3.94 -21.24
CA ALA A 130 -1.99 3.93 -22.62
C ALA A 130 -2.92 4.62 -23.65
N THR A 131 -4.16 4.87 -23.30
CA THR A 131 -5.16 5.56 -24.14
C THR A 131 -5.51 6.95 -23.64
N SER A 132 -4.63 7.56 -22.84
CA SER A 132 -4.81 8.91 -22.25
C SER A 132 -6.09 9.05 -21.43
N GLN A 133 -6.42 8.02 -20.68
CA GLN A 133 -7.47 8.00 -19.65
C GLN A 133 -6.84 7.86 -18.27
N ILE A 134 -7.63 8.06 -17.22
CA ILE A 134 -7.16 7.89 -15.84
C ILE A 134 -6.55 6.49 -15.63
N SER A 135 -5.47 6.40 -14.88
CA SER A 135 -4.91 5.16 -14.37
C SER A 135 -5.71 4.75 -13.13
N HIS A 136 -6.77 3.95 -13.33
CA HIS A 136 -7.79 3.73 -12.29
C HIS A 136 -7.61 2.44 -11.48
N THR A 137 -6.50 1.75 -11.66
CA THR A 137 -6.12 0.57 -10.87
C THR A 137 -5.94 0.97 -9.40
N LYS A 138 -6.36 0.09 -8.50
CA LYS A 138 -6.16 0.21 -7.05
C LYS A 138 -5.78 -1.16 -6.53
N GLY A 139 -4.48 -1.40 -6.50
CA GLY A 139 -3.98 -2.70 -6.09
C GLY A 139 -2.47 -2.79 -6.09
N GLY A 140 -1.99 -3.90 -5.58
CA GLY A 140 -0.56 -4.16 -5.48
C GLY A 140 -0.22 -5.63 -5.32
N VAL A 141 1.06 -5.91 -5.51
CA VAL A 141 1.70 -7.19 -5.23
C VAL A 141 2.81 -6.95 -4.23
N LEU A 142 2.77 -7.70 -3.14
CA LEU A 142 3.69 -7.56 -2.01
C LEU A 142 4.54 -8.83 -1.89
N ASP A 143 5.84 -8.67 -1.85
CA ASP A 143 6.86 -9.74 -1.79
C ASP A 143 6.72 -10.83 -2.87
N GLY A 144 5.90 -10.61 -3.90
CA GLY A 144 5.58 -11.59 -4.93
C GLY A 144 4.72 -12.77 -4.47
N ILE A 145 4.18 -12.73 -3.26
CA ILE A 145 3.44 -13.87 -2.63
C ILE A 145 2.00 -13.54 -2.26
N VAL A 146 1.64 -12.28 -2.17
CA VAL A 146 0.27 -11.84 -1.95
C VAL A 146 -0.05 -10.65 -2.87
N ALA A 147 -1.26 -10.64 -3.39
CA ALA A 147 -1.78 -9.52 -4.15
C ALA A 147 -3.11 -9.05 -3.56
N PHE A 148 -3.37 -7.77 -3.76
CA PHE A 148 -4.67 -7.17 -3.46
C PHE A 148 -5.11 -6.27 -4.60
N GLU A 149 -6.40 -6.22 -4.88
CA GLU A 149 -6.99 -5.29 -5.85
C GLU A 149 -8.46 -5.05 -5.54
N GLY A 150 -9.03 -3.99 -6.07
CA GLY A 150 -10.44 -3.67 -5.88
C GLY A 150 -10.83 -2.27 -6.29
N SER A 151 -11.84 -1.73 -5.64
CA SER A 151 -12.29 -0.34 -5.85
C SER A 151 -11.78 0.63 -4.77
N THR A 152 -11.05 0.14 -3.77
CA THR A 152 -10.64 0.89 -2.59
C THR A 152 -9.50 1.86 -2.90
N ASN A 153 -9.78 3.18 -2.87
CA ASN A 153 -8.73 4.20 -2.83
C ASN A 153 -8.14 4.29 -1.42
N TRP A 154 -6.88 4.67 -1.33
CA TRP A 154 -6.24 4.99 -0.05
C TRP A 154 -6.72 6.35 0.44
N SER A 155 -7.81 6.33 1.16
CA SER A 155 -8.40 7.50 1.80
C SER A 155 -9.33 7.07 2.92
N SER A 156 -9.52 7.94 3.91
CA SER A 156 -10.33 7.65 5.10
C SER A 156 -11.72 7.09 4.77
N SER A 157 -12.44 7.68 3.82
CA SER A 157 -13.75 7.18 3.40
C SER A 157 -13.67 6.03 2.39
N GLY A 158 -12.58 5.97 1.60
CA GLY A 158 -12.34 4.90 0.62
C GLY A 158 -12.14 3.55 1.30
N GLU A 159 -11.43 3.54 2.43
CA GLU A 159 -11.11 2.36 3.24
C GLU A 159 -12.09 2.15 4.40
N GLY A 160 -12.88 3.18 4.77
CA GLY A 160 -13.71 3.16 5.96
C GLY A 160 -12.86 3.14 7.24
N THR A 161 -11.82 3.98 7.29
CA THR A 161 -10.89 4.07 8.42
C THR A 161 -11.64 4.37 9.72
N GLY A 162 -11.32 3.64 10.78
CA GLY A 162 -11.96 3.81 12.10
C GLY A 162 -13.29 3.08 12.26
N ILE A 163 -13.57 2.08 11.41
CA ILE A 163 -14.69 1.15 11.63
C ILE A 163 -14.56 0.47 13.00
N ASN A 164 -15.68 0.32 13.67
CA ASN A 164 -15.75 -0.44 14.92
C ASN A 164 -16.54 -1.74 14.68
N LEU A 165 -15.82 -2.86 14.54
CA LEU A 165 -16.41 -4.17 14.24
C LEU A 165 -17.26 -4.74 15.38
N THR A 166 -17.07 -4.27 16.60
CA THR A 166 -17.75 -4.81 17.80
C THR A 166 -18.89 -3.92 18.30
N ALA A 167 -19.05 -2.71 17.76
CA ALA A 167 -20.08 -1.78 18.19
C ALA A 167 -21.42 -2.05 17.50
N ALA A 168 -22.51 -1.89 18.25
CA ALA A 168 -23.86 -1.93 17.65
C ALA A 168 -24.13 -0.78 16.67
N LYS A 169 -23.37 0.32 16.79
CA LYS A 169 -23.41 1.48 15.89
C LYS A 169 -21.99 2.02 15.68
N GLN A 170 -21.73 2.49 14.48
CA GLN A 170 -20.47 3.16 14.18
C GLN A 170 -20.30 4.46 14.96
N ASN A 171 -19.05 4.87 15.17
CA ASN A 171 -18.73 6.14 15.81
C ASN A 171 -19.35 7.32 15.06
N PRO A 172 -19.76 8.40 15.77
CA PRO A 172 -20.22 9.61 15.11
C PRO A 172 -19.18 10.13 14.10
N GLY A 173 -19.62 10.45 12.90
CA GLY A 173 -18.73 10.93 11.83
C GLY A 173 -18.05 9.84 11.00
N PHE A 174 -18.23 8.55 11.31
CA PHE A 174 -17.75 7.46 10.44
C PHE A 174 -18.36 7.60 9.04
N LYS A 175 -17.48 7.49 8.04
CA LYS A 175 -17.86 7.52 6.61
C LYS A 175 -17.19 6.38 5.88
N ALA A 176 -17.94 5.70 5.04
CA ALA A 176 -17.46 4.61 4.22
C ALA A 176 -18.11 4.69 2.83
N GLN A 177 -17.29 4.51 1.80
CA GLN A 177 -17.77 4.30 0.43
C GLN A 177 -18.15 2.82 0.24
N ASN A 178 -18.94 2.51 -0.79
CA ASN A 178 -19.24 1.13 -1.16
C ASN A 178 -18.09 0.55 -1.99
N ASN A 179 -16.97 0.27 -1.34
CA ASN A 179 -15.78 -0.29 -1.96
C ASN A 179 -15.56 -1.74 -1.55
N THR A 180 -14.77 -2.44 -2.36
CA THR A 180 -14.32 -3.81 -2.12
C THR A 180 -12.81 -3.89 -2.20
N LEU A 181 -12.24 -4.83 -1.43
CA LEU A 181 -10.85 -5.23 -1.49
C LEU A 181 -10.81 -6.76 -1.62
N ALA A 182 -10.21 -7.26 -2.68
CA ALA A 182 -9.85 -8.67 -2.83
C ALA A 182 -8.39 -8.87 -2.44
N VAL A 183 -8.09 -9.94 -1.70
CA VAL A 183 -6.73 -10.39 -1.37
C VAL A 183 -6.58 -11.83 -1.81
N TYR A 184 -5.49 -12.16 -2.49
CA TYR A 184 -5.26 -13.50 -3.01
C TYR A 184 -3.77 -13.88 -2.99
N VAL A 185 -3.54 -15.20 -2.89
CA VAL A 185 -2.21 -15.82 -2.80
C VAL A 185 -1.96 -16.83 -3.91
N ASN A 186 -2.85 -16.93 -4.92
CA ASN A 186 -2.66 -17.81 -6.06
C ASN A 186 -1.47 -17.34 -6.91
N PRO A 187 -0.39 -18.14 -7.08
CA PRO A 187 0.83 -17.69 -7.75
C PRO A 187 0.63 -17.28 -9.21
N TYR A 188 -0.29 -17.93 -9.92
CA TYR A 188 -0.59 -17.61 -11.32
C TYR A 188 -1.27 -16.23 -11.45
N GLU A 189 -2.27 -15.95 -10.60
CA GLU A 189 -2.97 -14.67 -10.62
C GLU A 189 -2.08 -13.54 -10.12
N ILE A 190 -1.23 -13.78 -9.12
CA ILE A 190 -0.20 -12.83 -8.67
C ILE A 190 0.74 -12.46 -9.81
N ALA A 191 1.27 -13.47 -10.55
CA ALA A 191 2.18 -13.22 -11.65
C ALA A 191 1.52 -12.41 -12.78
N LYS A 192 0.25 -12.71 -13.11
CA LYS A 192 -0.52 -11.94 -14.10
C LYS A 192 -0.71 -10.48 -13.65
N PHE A 193 -1.07 -10.27 -12.40
CA PHE A 193 -1.30 -8.93 -11.88
C PHE A 193 0.02 -8.14 -11.76
N ALA A 194 1.10 -8.77 -11.32
CA ALA A 194 2.43 -8.16 -11.32
C ALA A 194 2.84 -7.69 -12.72
N ALA A 195 2.66 -8.53 -13.75
CA ALA A 195 2.93 -8.16 -15.14
C ALA A 195 2.03 -7.01 -15.63
N ARG A 196 0.79 -6.94 -15.17
CA ARG A 196 -0.11 -5.81 -15.46
C ARG A 196 0.39 -4.52 -14.81
N LEU A 197 0.80 -4.56 -13.55
CA LEU A 197 1.36 -3.41 -12.85
C LEU A 197 2.66 -2.93 -13.51
N ASP A 198 3.55 -3.85 -13.93
CA ASP A 198 4.76 -3.51 -14.67
C ASP A 198 4.45 -2.81 -16.01
N TYR A 199 3.45 -3.29 -16.75
CA TYR A 199 3.00 -2.65 -17.97
C TYR A 199 2.47 -1.23 -17.72
N GLU A 200 1.60 -1.05 -16.72
CA GLU A 200 1.05 0.27 -16.36
C GLU A 200 2.15 1.23 -15.91
N HIS A 201 3.11 0.73 -15.15
CA HIS A 201 4.27 1.50 -14.72
C HIS A 201 5.15 1.94 -15.90
N ALA A 202 5.46 1.04 -16.83
CA ALA A 202 6.21 1.37 -18.04
C ALA A 202 5.49 2.41 -18.92
N VAL A 203 4.16 2.32 -19.02
CA VAL A 203 3.35 3.33 -19.74
C VAL A 203 3.44 4.69 -19.04
N ALA A 204 3.34 4.73 -17.71
CA ALA A 204 3.45 5.95 -16.95
C ALA A 204 4.84 6.58 -17.02
N THR A 205 5.90 5.77 -16.87
CA THR A 205 7.30 6.23 -16.95
C THR A 205 7.65 6.83 -18.31
N ALA A 206 7.03 6.35 -19.40
CA ALA A 206 7.22 6.91 -20.75
C ALA A 206 6.54 8.27 -20.96
N GLN A 207 5.72 8.74 -20.03
CA GLN A 207 5.05 10.03 -20.08
C GLN A 207 5.89 11.13 -19.38
N PRO A 208 5.64 12.42 -19.65
CA PRO A 208 6.31 13.51 -18.94
C PRO A 208 6.04 13.42 -17.44
N GLN A 209 7.09 13.26 -16.64
CA GLN A 209 7.00 13.18 -15.20
C GLN A 209 6.91 14.57 -14.56
N PRO A 210 6.11 14.76 -13.49
CA PRO A 210 6.09 16.01 -12.76
C PRO A 210 7.44 16.25 -12.08
N SER A 211 7.93 17.49 -12.11
CA SER A 211 9.12 17.88 -11.35
C SER A 211 8.72 18.14 -9.90
N PHE A 212 9.13 17.27 -8.99
CA PHE A 212 8.99 17.53 -7.56
C PHE A 212 10.32 18.06 -7.03
N THR A 213 10.40 19.36 -6.79
CA THR A 213 11.48 19.90 -5.97
C THR A 213 11.22 19.49 -4.54
N ALA A 214 12.19 18.81 -3.91
CA ALA A 214 12.14 18.55 -2.47
C ALA A 214 11.79 19.86 -1.77
N ALA A 215 10.70 19.87 -0.98
CA ALA A 215 10.36 21.03 -0.17
C ALA A 215 11.60 21.29 0.72
N ALA A 216 12.23 22.46 0.55
CA ALA A 216 13.34 22.85 1.38
C ALA A 216 12.90 22.68 2.84
N ALA A 217 13.62 21.85 3.59
CA ALA A 217 13.34 21.67 5.01
C ALA A 217 13.24 23.07 5.62
N ALA A 218 12.08 23.39 6.20
CA ALA A 218 11.91 24.69 6.87
C ALA A 218 13.04 24.82 7.90
N PRO A 219 13.77 25.93 7.92
CA PRO A 219 14.84 26.09 8.89
C PRO A 219 14.26 25.89 10.29
N ALA A 220 14.89 25.02 11.07
CA ALA A 220 14.51 24.78 12.44
C ALA A 220 14.53 26.13 13.17
N THR A 221 13.38 26.54 13.71
CA THR A 221 13.29 27.73 14.54
C THR A 221 14.19 27.51 15.75
N PRO A 222 15.18 28.37 16.01
CA PRO A 222 16.01 28.19 17.18
C PRO A 222 15.17 28.28 18.45
N PRO A 223 15.44 27.46 19.48
CA PRO A 223 14.71 27.55 20.73
C PRO A 223 14.88 28.95 21.30
N GLY A 224 13.76 29.57 21.66
CA GLY A 224 13.65 30.95 22.05
C GLY A 224 14.64 31.34 23.19
N SER A 225 15.24 32.48 22.97
CA SER A 225 15.94 33.28 24.00
C SER A 225 14.91 33.95 24.92
#